data_f7ddb01a6ea39f5b0feae474c9db3a59
#
_entry.id   f7ddb01a6ea39f5b0feae474c9db3a59
#
_cell.length_a   1.000
_cell.length_b   1.000
_cell.length_c   1.000
_cell.angle_alpha   90.00
_cell.angle_beta   90.00
_cell.angle_gamma   90.00
#
_symmetry.space_group_name_H-M   'P 1'
#
loop_
_entity.id
_entity.type
_entity.pdbx_description
1 polymer ?
#
loop_
_entity_poly.entity_id
_entity_poly.type
_entity_poly.pdbx_seq_one_letter_code
_entity_poly.pdbx_strand_id
1 'polypeptide(L)'
;MTGIVHSLETFGLVDGPGVRYIVFLQGCHMRCQFCHNPETWDLKNGEIWEAKDLFERAYRYKTYWMKNGKLNGGITVSGGEPLLQIDFVTEFFKYAKEKGIHTTIDTSAQPFTREEPFISKFNELMKYTDLVMLDIKNIDKEGHKTLTGHSVENILDCAKYLDEIGKDVWIRHVLVTGNDNHEDKLSFSDRDEQLKELSDFIATLSNVKKVEVLPYHTLGALEYQKMGIPYKLEDIDPPTAERIENAKKILRVEEYNE
;
A
#
# COMPACT_ATOMS: atom_id res chain seq x y z
N MET A 1 -10.65 -16.53 13.36
CA MET A 1 -9.17 -16.36 13.23
C MET A 1 -8.76 -15.02 13.81
N THR A 2 -7.62 -14.96 14.53
CA THR A 2 -7.13 -13.73 15.15
C THR A 2 -6.09 -13.04 14.28
N GLY A 3 -6.06 -11.71 14.35
CA GLY A 3 -5.03 -10.85 13.77
C GLY A 3 -4.56 -9.80 14.76
N ILE A 4 -3.41 -9.21 14.49
CA ILE A 4 -2.83 -8.14 15.31
C ILE A 4 -3.05 -6.82 14.57
N VAL A 5 -3.84 -5.94 15.18
CA VAL A 5 -4.22 -4.64 14.63
C VAL A 5 -3.44 -3.54 15.34
N HIS A 6 -2.83 -2.64 14.58
CA HIS A 6 -2.16 -1.46 15.10
C HIS A 6 -3.18 -0.36 15.44
N SER A 7 -4.00 0.03 14.47
CA SER A 7 -4.97 1.11 14.63
C SER A 7 -6.13 0.99 13.64
N LEU A 8 -7.16 1.78 13.88
CA LEU A 8 -8.39 1.82 13.10
C LEU A 8 -8.73 3.27 12.74
N GLU A 9 -9.00 3.52 11.46
CA GLU A 9 -9.49 4.80 10.96
C GLU A 9 -10.90 4.63 10.38
N THR A 10 -11.83 5.48 10.80
CA THR A 10 -13.25 5.29 10.50
C THR A 10 -13.74 6.07 9.29
N PHE A 11 -12.91 6.99 8.76
CA PHE A 11 -13.31 7.93 7.70
C PHE A 11 -12.16 8.26 6.74
N GLY A 12 -11.50 7.24 6.17
CA GLY A 12 -10.46 7.42 5.15
C GLY A 12 -11.03 7.88 3.81
N LEU A 13 -10.37 8.83 3.16
CA LEU A 13 -10.80 9.40 1.88
C LEU A 13 -9.81 9.15 0.74
N VAL A 14 -8.62 8.63 1.06
CA VAL A 14 -7.51 8.43 0.10
C VAL A 14 -7.03 6.98 0.02
N ASP A 15 -7.71 6.09 0.72
CA ASP A 15 -7.29 4.69 0.88
C ASP A 15 -8.18 3.72 0.08
N GLY A 16 -8.59 4.14 -1.11
CA GLY A 16 -9.46 3.39 -2.01
C GLY A 16 -10.72 4.17 -2.41
N PRO A 17 -11.63 3.55 -3.17
CA PRO A 17 -12.82 4.25 -3.68
C PRO A 17 -13.82 4.59 -2.59
N GLY A 18 -14.30 5.83 -2.59
CA GLY A 18 -15.29 6.34 -1.64
C GLY A 18 -14.76 6.50 -0.23
N VAL A 19 -15.65 6.46 0.77
CA VAL A 19 -15.26 6.52 2.18
C VAL A 19 -14.87 5.14 2.68
N ARG A 20 -13.74 5.02 3.36
CA ARG A 20 -13.18 3.75 3.82
C ARG A 20 -13.16 3.66 5.34
N TYR A 21 -13.47 2.47 5.85
CA TYR A 21 -13.03 2.05 7.16
C TYR A 21 -11.68 1.35 6.98
N ILE A 22 -10.63 1.88 7.61
CA ILE A 22 -9.28 1.39 7.40
C ILE A 22 -8.83 0.62 8.63
N VAL A 23 -8.29 -0.58 8.40
CA VAL A 23 -7.64 -1.41 9.40
C VAL A 23 -6.16 -1.40 9.13
N PHE A 24 -5.38 -0.78 10.00
CA PHE A 24 -3.92 -0.83 9.94
C PHE A 24 -3.44 -2.03 10.75
N LEU A 25 -2.86 -3.01 10.06
CA LEU A 25 -2.32 -4.21 10.71
C LEU A 25 -0.92 -3.97 11.24
N GLN A 26 -0.59 -4.73 12.27
CA GLN A 26 0.74 -4.76 12.86
C GLN A 26 1.65 -5.71 12.10
N GLY A 27 2.93 -5.38 11.99
CA GLY A 27 3.97 -6.19 11.38
C GLY A 27 4.34 -5.75 9.96
N CYS A 28 5.62 -5.46 9.74
CA CYS A 28 6.19 -5.19 8.43
C CYS A 28 7.65 -5.61 8.39
N HIS A 29 8.07 -6.31 7.35
CA HIS A 29 9.47 -6.65 7.14
C HIS A 29 10.27 -5.53 6.48
N MET A 30 9.59 -4.67 5.71
CA MET A 30 10.26 -3.54 5.05
C MET A 30 10.72 -2.49 6.07
N ARG A 31 11.74 -1.74 5.68
CA ARG A 31 12.33 -0.62 6.45
C ARG A 31 12.43 0.60 5.56
N CYS A 32 11.26 0.97 4.97
CA CYS A 32 11.18 2.14 4.10
C CYS A 32 11.66 3.38 4.84
N GLN A 33 12.60 4.11 4.27
CA GLN A 33 13.21 5.29 4.90
C GLN A 33 12.20 6.41 5.16
N PHE A 34 11.09 6.44 4.38
CA PHE A 34 10.00 7.40 4.50
C PHE A 34 8.76 6.84 5.26
N CYS A 35 8.89 5.73 5.97
CA CYS A 35 7.73 5.11 6.62
C CYS A 35 7.04 6.08 7.57
N HIS A 36 5.71 6.20 7.46
CA HIS A 36 4.94 7.07 8.36
C HIS A 36 4.57 6.37 9.67
N ASN A 37 4.54 5.04 9.66
CA ASN A 37 4.11 4.22 10.78
C ASN A 37 5.21 3.21 11.18
N PRO A 38 6.44 3.64 11.55
CA PRO A 38 7.52 2.73 11.90
C PRO A 38 7.20 1.86 13.13
N GLU A 39 6.27 2.28 13.97
CA GLU A 39 5.74 1.50 15.09
C GLU A 39 5.02 0.22 14.65
N THR A 40 4.59 0.14 13.39
CA THR A 40 4.01 -1.09 12.81
C THR A 40 5.05 -2.14 12.43
N TRP A 41 6.33 -1.84 12.52
CA TRP A 41 7.39 -2.79 12.13
C TRP A 41 7.47 -4.01 13.04
N ASP A 42 7.20 -3.84 14.34
CA ASP A 42 7.19 -4.95 15.30
C ASP A 42 5.99 -5.87 15.02
N LEU A 43 6.25 -7.17 15.01
CA LEU A 43 5.22 -8.19 14.77
C LEU A 43 4.38 -8.50 16.04
N LYS A 44 4.71 -7.93 17.18
CA LYS A 44 4.12 -8.32 18.48
C LYS A 44 3.29 -7.23 19.15
N ASN A 45 3.53 -5.97 18.80
CA ASN A 45 2.87 -4.84 19.43
C ASN A 45 1.58 -4.51 18.67
N GLY A 46 0.43 -4.63 19.31
CA GLY A 46 -0.86 -4.31 18.72
C GLY A 46 -2.00 -4.97 19.50
N GLU A 47 -3.20 -4.67 19.11
CA GLU A 47 -4.41 -5.24 19.70
C GLU A 47 -4.81 -6.52 18.95
N ILE A 48 -5.08 -7.59 19.70
CA ILE A 48 -5.54 -8.86 19.11
C ILE A 48 -7.04 -8.77 18.83
N TRP A 49 -7.43 -9.00 17.59
CA TRP A 49 -8.83 -9.00 17.16
C TRP A 49 -9.21 -10.34 16.51
N GLU A 50 -10.41 -10.83 16.84
CA GLU A 50 -11.07 -11.83 15.99
C GLU A 50 -11.61 -11.15 14.71
N ALA A 51 -11.45 -11.81 13.57
CA ALA A 51 -11.88 -11.27 12.27
C ALA A 51 -13.38 -10.90 12.27
N LYS A 52 -14.21 -11.70 12.93
CA LYS A 52 -15.65 -11.45 13.05
C LYS A 52 -15.95 -10.19 13.86
N ASP A 53 -15.33 -10.06 15.03
CA ASP A 53 -15.59 -8.93 15.93
C ASP A 53 -15.11 -7.61 15.32
N LEU A 54 -13.96 -7.64 14.63
CA LEU A 54 -13.46 -6.50 13.88
C LEU A 54 -14.42 -6.12 12.75
N PHE A 55 -14.96 -7.11 12.03
CA PHE A 55 -15.94 -6.83 10.98
C PHE A 55 -17.23 -6.23 11.56
N GLU A 56 -17.76 -6.77 12.65
CA GLU A 56 -18.95 -6.22 13.32
C GLU A 56 -18.73 -4.78 13.78
N ARG A 57 -17.53 -4.45 14.27
CA ARG A 57 -17.16 -3.07 14.60
C ARG A 57 -17.14 -2.18 13.36
N ALA A 58 -16.45 -2.59 12.28
CA ALA A 58 -16.37 -1.83 11.03
C ALA A 58 -17.76 -1.62 10.42
N TYR A 59 -18.63 -2.62 10.44
CA TYR A 59 -19.97 -2.58 9.84
C TYR A 59 -20.90 -1.55 10.49
N ARG A 60 -20.64 -1.12 11.74
CA ARG A 60 -21.37 -0.02 12.39
C ARG A 60 -21.24 1.30 11.64
N TYR A 61 -20.17 1.47 10.86
CA TYR A 61 -19.87 2.67 10.08
C TYR A 61 -20.42 2.61 8.64
N LYS A 62 -21.18 1.59 8.28
CA LYS A 62 -21.70 1.37 6.90
C LYS A 62 -22.46 2.56 6.32
N THR A 63 -23.07 3.40 7.14
CA THR A 63 -23.80 4.60 6.69
C THR A 63 -22.89 5.60 5.99
N TYR A 64 -21.62 5.67 6.37
CA TYR A 64 -20.62 6.52 5.71
C TYR A 64 -20.17 5.99 4.34
N TRP A 65 -20.41 4.70 4.07
CA TRP A 65 -20.08 4.07 2.77
C TRP A 65 -21.18 4.27 1.74
N MET A 66 -22.29 4.90 2.11
CA MET A 66 -23.45 5.11 1.23
C MET A 66 -23.38 6.49 0.56
N LYS A 67 -23.59 6.52 -0.75
CA LYS A 67 -23.79 7.75 -1.53
C LYS A 67 -25.03 7.59 -2.39
N ASN A 68 -26.00 8.49 -2.24
CA ASN A 68 -27.27 8.44 -2.99
C ASN A 68 -28.00 7.07 -2.88
N GLY A 69 -27.96 6.45 -1.70
CA GLY A 69 -28.61 5.15 -1.46
C GLY A 69 -27.86 3.93 -2.00
N LYS A 70 -26.68 4.13 -2.59
CA LYS A 70 -25.80 3.05 -3.11
C LYS A 70 -24.52 2.97 -2.32
N LEU A 71 -23.96 1.76 -2.20
CA LEU A 71 -22.62 1.54 -1.65
C LEU A 71 -21.58 2.19 -2.59
N ASN A 72 -20.77 3.09 -2.03
CA ASN A 72 -19.72 3.82 -2.75
C ASN A 72 -18.39 3.80 -1.97
N GLY A 73 -18.35 3.16 -0.83
CA GLY A 73 -17.19 3.01 0.03
C GLY A 73 -17.07 1.57 0.52
N GLY A 74 -16.28 1.36 1.56
CA GLY A 74 -16.11 0.02 2.11
C GLY A 74 -14.97 -0.09 3.11
N ILE A 75 -14.27 -1.21 3.08
CA ILE A 75 -13.19 -1.52 4.01
C ILE A 75 -11.87 -1.58 3.25
N THR A 76 -10.82 -0.99 3.85
CA THR A 76 -9.44 -1.14 3.40
C THR A 76 -8.61 -1.76 4.52
N VAL A 77 -7.80 -2.75 4.19
CA VAL A 77 -6.77 -3.29 5.08
C VAL A 77 -5.42 -2.81 4.58
N SER A 78 -4.68 -2.14 5.45
CA SER A 78 -3.37 -1.54 5.24
C SER A 78 -2.49 -1.78 6.50
N GLY A 79 -1.57 -0.88 6.82
CA GLY A 79 -0.82 -0.87 8.07
C GLY A 79 0.67 -1.07 7.89
N GLY A 80 1.22 -2.13 8.49
CA GLY A 80 2.55 -2.62 8.17
C GLY A 80 2.54 -3.27 6.78
N GLU A 81 2.42 -4.61 6.74
CA GLU A 81 2.23 -5.36 5.50
C GLU A 81 1.10 -6.39 5.71
N PRO A 82 -0.08 -6.18 5.12
CA PRO A 82 -1.24 -7.05 5.33
C PRO A 82 -1.02 -8.50 4.94
N LEU A 83 -0.19 -8.78 3.95
CA LEU A 83 0.07 -10.14 3.49
C LEU A 83 0.83 -11.00 4.52
N LEU A 84 1.41 -10.39 5.57
CA LEU A 84 1.97 -11.14 6.71
C LEU A 84 0.87 -11.79 7.56
N GLN A 85 -0.35 -11.28 7.50
CA GLN A 85 -1.52 -11.79 8.20
C GLN A 85 -2.61 -12.27 7.23
N ILE A 86 -2.20 -12.86 6.11
CA ILE A 86 -3.04 -13.19 4.95
C ILE A 86 -4.28 -14.03 5.31
N ASP A 87 -4.15 -14.99 6.23
CA ASP A 87 -5.26 -15.85 6.65
C ASP A 87 -6.33 -15.05 7.42
N PHE A 88 -5.89 -14.11 8.29
CA PHE A 88 -6.78 -13.20 9.02
C PHE A 88 -7.50 -12.24 8.06
N VAL A 89 -6.77 -11.62 7.13
CA VAL A 89 -7.36 -10.71 6.13
C VAL A 89 -8.38 -11.44 5.27
N THR A 90 -8.09 -12.68 4.88
CA THR A 90 -9.01 -13.51 4.10
C THR A 90 -10.33 -13.73 4.84
N GLU A 91 -10.28 -14.12 6.12
CA GLU A 91 -11.49 -14.33 6.91
C GLU A 91 -12.26 -13.03 7.14
N PHE A 92 -11.55 -11.93 7.41
CA PHE A 92 -12.15 -10.61 7.58
C PHE A 92 -12.88 -10.14 6.30
N PHE A 93 -12.27 -10.32 5.13
CA PHE A 93 -12.89 -9.99 3.85
C PHE A 93 -14.06 -10.90 3.49
N LYS A 94 -14.06 -12.18 3.90
CA LYS A 94 -15.23 -13.06 3.75
C LYS A 94 -16.47 -12.46 4.40
N TYR A 95 -16.37 -12.00 5.64
CA TYR A 95 -17.49 -11.34 6.34
C TYR A 95 -17.95 -10.07 5.62
N ALA A 96 -17.01 -9.29 5.06
CA ALA A 96 -17.33 -8.10 4.29
C ALA A 96 -18.10 -8.45 3.00
N LYS A 97 -17.65 -9.46 2.27
CA LYS A 97 -18.28 -9.92 1.01
C LYS A 97 -19.66 -10.54 1.24
N GLU A 98 -19.89 -11.23 2.36
CA GLU A 98 -21.25 -11.71 2.75
C GLU A 98 -22.26 -10.59 2.90
N LYS A 99 -21.82 -9.37 3.19
CA LYS A 99 -22.64 -8.15 3.28
C LYS A 99 -22.57 -7.27 2.05
N GLY A 100 -21.93 -7.72 0.97
CA GLY A 100 -21.76 -6.96 -0.26
C GLY A 100 -20.86 -5.72 -0.13
N ILE A 101 -20.00 -5.66 0.89
CA ILE A 101 -19.09 -4.54 1.13
C ILE A 101 -17.89 -4.65 0.21
N HIS A 102 -17.49 -3.51 -0.36
CA HIS A 102 -16.28 -3.40 -1.17
C HIS A 102 -15.02 -3.51 -0.30
N THR A 103 -14.07 -4.34 -0.73
CA THR A 103 -12.84 -4.66 -0.02
C THR A 103 -11.62 -4.22 -0.81
N THR A 104 -10.70 -3.56 -0.14
CA THR A 104 -9.42 -3.12 -0.70
C THR A 104 -8.28 -3.59 0.18
N ILE A 105 -7.22 -4.10 -0.42
CA ILE A 105 -5.95 -4.33 0.27
C ILE A 105 -4.92 -3.32 -0.22
N ASP A 106 -4.24 -2.66 0.72
CA ASP A 106 -3.14 -1.73 0.47
C ASP A 106 -1.85 -2.40 0.92
N THR A 107 -0.99 -2.74 -0.02
CA THR A 107 0.16 -3.62 0.21
C THR A 107 1.36 -3.23 -0.63
N SER A 108 2.55 -3.45 -0.07
CA SER A 108 3.78 -3.45 -0.85
C SER A 108 4.00 -4.77 -1.60
N ALA A 109 3.23 -5.80 -1.29
CA ALA A 109 3.40 -7.18 -1.76
C ALA A 109 4.82 -7.75 -1.53
N GLN A 110 5.58 -7.23 -0.56
CA GLN A 110 6.92 -7.73 -0.26
C GLN A 110 6.97 -9.24 0.01
N PRO A 111 5.98 -9.85 0.72
CA PRO A 111 5.98 -11.29 0.97
C PRO A 111 5.53 -12.16 -0.22
N PHE A 112 5.10 -11.56 -1.34
CA PHE A 112 4.55 -12.31 -2.46
C PHE A 112 5.56 -13.31 -3.02
N THR A 113 5.08 -14.53 -3.27
CA THR A 113 5.78 -15.58 -4.02
C THR A 113 4.75 -16.48 -4.71
N ARG A 114 5.11 -17.04 -5.86
CA ARG A 114 4.30 -18.05 -6.57
C ARG A 114 4.43 -19.47 -6.00
N GLU A 115 5.19 -19.62 -4.92
CA GLU A 115 5.41 -20.91 -4.27
C GLU A 115 4.30 -21.25 -3.26
N GLU A 116 4.05 -22.56 -3.09
CA GLU A 116 3.18 -23.06 -2.02
C GLU A 116 3.86 -22.95 -0.64
N PRO A 117 3.12 -22.71 0.42
CA PRO A 117 1.66 -22.56 0.49
C PRO A 117 1.15 -21.12 0.23
N PHE A 118 2.03 -20.16 -0.04
CA PHE A 118 1.66 -18.74 -0.14
C PHE A 118 0.70 -18.49 -1.30
N ILE A 119 1.00 -19.01 -2.50
CA ILE A 119 0.17 -18.73 -3.68
C ILE A 119 -1.27 -19.22 -3.54
N SER A 120 -1.49 -20.38 -2.91
CA SER A 120 -2.84 -20.86 -2.61
C SER A 120 -3.60 -19.94 -1.67
N LYS A 121 -2.93 -19.41 -0.62
CA LYS A 121 -3.51 -18.44 0.30
C LYS A 121 -3.80 -17.11 -0.37
N PHE A 122 -2.88 -16.64 -1.22
CA PHE A 122 -3.05 -15.41 -1.97
C PHE A 122 -4.25 -15.51 -2.92
N ASN A 123 -4.38 -16.61 -3.64
CA ASN A 123 -5.52 -16.87 -4.52
C ASN A 123 -6.85 -16.92 -3.74
N GLU A 124 -6.85 -17.50 -2.54
CA GLU A 124 -8.05 -17.48 -1.69
C GLU A 124 -8.41 -16.06 -1.26
N LEU A 125 -7.43 -15.25 -0.83
CA LEU A 125 -7.64 -13.84 -0.48
C LEU A 125 -8.20 -13.05 -1.66
N MET A 126 -7.66 -13.25 -2.88
CA MET A 126 -8.09 -12.52 -4.08
C MET A 126 -9.55 -12.78 -4.47
N LYS A 127 -10.15 -13.90 -4.06
CA LYS A 127 -11.60 -14.14 -4.25
C LYS A 127 -12.49 -13.14 -3.49
N TYR A 128 -11.98 -12.61 -2.39
CA TYR A 128 -12.70 -11.70 -1.49
C TYR A 128 -12.18 -10.26 -1.55
N THR A 129 -11.22 -9.98 -2.44
CA THR A 129 -10.62 -8.65 -2.65
C THR A 129 -11.18 -8.06 -3.93
N ASP A 130 -11.74 -6.84 -3.88
CA ASP A 130 -12.20 -6.14 -5.08
C ASP A 130 -11.09 -5.32 -5.73
N LEU A 131 -10.23 -4.70 -4.93
CA LEU A 131 -9.16 -3.83 -5.39
C LEU A 131 -7.86 -4.10 -4.62
N VAL A 132 -6.75 -4.12 -5.33
CA VAL A 132 -5.41 -4.09 -4.74
C VAL A 132 -4.79 -2.73 -4.99
N MET A 133 -4.41 -2.01 -3.94
CA MET A 133 -3.54 -0.84 -4.00
C MET A 133 -2.11 -1.34 -3.80
N LEU A 134 -1.33 -1.31 -4.87
CA LEU A 134 0.02 -1.87 -4.90
C LEU A 134 1.07 -0.77 -4.91
N ASP A 135 1.91 -0.77 -3.90
CA ASP A 135 3.02 0.17 -3.78
C ASP A 135 4.25 -0.32 -4.54
N ILE A 136 4.65 0.40 -5.61
CA ILE A 136 5.96 0.23 -6.25
C ILE A 136 6.83 1.43 -5.85
N LYS A 137 7.65 1.23 -4.82
CA LYS A 137 8.35 2.34 -4.15
C LYS A 137 9.58 2.84 -4.89
N ASN A 138 10.20 2.00 -5.70
CA ASN A 138 11.22 2.35 -6.69
C ASN A 138 11.28 1.19 -7.70
N ILE A 139 11.39 1.48 -8.99
CA ILE A 139 11.50 0.46 -10.04
C ILE A 139 12.93 -0.09 -10.16
N ASP A 140 13.94 0.73 -9.86
CA ASP A 140 15.34 0.32 -9.84
C ASP A 140 15.63 -0.62 -8.66
N LYS A 141 16.29 -1.74 -8.93
CA LYS A 141 16.55 -2.80 -7.94
C LYS A 141 17.38 -2.32 -6.76
N GLU A 142 18.46 -1.64 -7.03
CA GLU A 142 19.37 -1.15 -5.98
C GLU A 142 18.75 0.03 -5.24
N GLY A 143 18.07 0.91 -5.96
CA GLY A 143 17.29 2.01 -5.40
C GLY A 143 16.18 1.51 -4.47
N HIS A 144 15.41 0.51 -4.90
CA HIS A 144 14.38 -0.09 -4.06
C HIS A 144 14.96 -0.74 -2.80
N LYS A 145 16.06 -1.49 -2.95
CA LYS A 145 16.72 -2.14 -1.83
C LYS A 145 17.27 -1.12 -0.83
N THR A 146 17.88 -0.04 -1.31
CA THR A 146 18.39 1.05 -0.47
C THR A 146 17.26 1.76 0.26
N LEU A 147 16.15 2.06 -0.47
CA LEU A 147 15.01 2.79 0.07
C LEU A 147 14.19 1.98 1.08
N THR A 148 14.09 0.66 0.90
CA THR A 148 13.12 -0.19 1.62
C THR A 148 13.72 -1.37 2.38
N GLY A 149 14.98 -1.71 2.11
CA GLY A 149 15.66 -2.90 2.64
C GLY A 149 15.38 -4.20 1.89
N HIS A 150 14.53 -4.18 0.85
CA HIS A 150 14.09 -5.38 0.12
C HIS A 150 14.17 -5.22 -1.40
N SER A 151 14.23 -6.35 -2.13
CA SER A 151 14.15 -6.37 -3.59
C SER A 151 12.76 -5.95 -4.09
N VAL A 152 12.70 -5.35 -5.29
CA VAL A 152 11.46 -5.03 -5.99
C VAL A 152 10.90 -6.20 -6.81
N GLU A 153 11.69 -7.24 -7.05
CA GLU A 153 11.39 -8.30 -8.02
C GLU A 153 10.09 -9.05 -7.73
N ASN A 154 9.86 -9.43 -6.48
CA ASN A 154 8.63 -10.10 -6.05
C ASN A 154 7.41 -9.17 -6.11
N ILE A 155 7.60 -7.86 -5.95
CA ILE A 155 6.54 -6.85 -6.08
C ILE A 155 6.11 -6.72 -7.56
N LEU A 156 7.08 -6.66 -8.47
CA LEU A 156 6.81 -6.63 -9.92
C LEU A 156 6.20 -7.95 -10.41
N ASP A 157 6.62 -9.10 -9.83
CA ASP A 157 5.99 -10.38 -10.12
C ASP A 157 4.56 -10.45 -9.60
N CYS A 158 4.28 -9.88 -8.41
CA CYS A 158 2.91 -9.74 -7.91
C CYS A 158 2.04 -8.91 -8.84
N ALA A 159 2.54 -7.76 -9.35
CA ALA A 159 1.81 -6.93 -10.30
C ALA A 159 1.42 -7.71 -11.57
N LYS A 160 2.37 -8.46 -12.14
CA LYS A 160 2.12 -9.34 -13.30
C LYS A 160 1.11 -10.44 -12.98
N TYR A 161 1.22 -11.06 -11.80
CA TYR A 161 0.29 -12.10 -11.38
C TYR A 161 -1.14 -11.57 -11.20
N LEU A 162 -1.28 -10.36 -10.63
CA LEU A 162 -2.59 -9.69 -10.52
C LEU A 162 -3.20 -9.41 -11.90
N ASP A 163 -2.38 -9.07 -12.90
CA ASP A 163 -2.81 -8.91 -14.30
C ASP A 163 -3.25 -10.26 -14.90
N GLU A 164 -2.47 -11.33 -14.70
CA GLU A 164 -2.79 -12.68 -15.16
C GLU A 164 -4.15 -13.17 -14.64
N ILE A 165 -4.52 -12.84 -13.41
CA ILE A 165 -5.81 -13.23 -12.79
C ILE A 165 -6.91 -12.17 -12.97
N GLY A 166 -6.64 -11.08 -13.70
CA GLY A 166 -7.60 -10.01 -14.00
C GLY A 166 -8.08 -9.23 -12.76
N LYS A 167 -7.22 -9.06 -11.75
CA LYS A 167 -7.55 -8.34 -10.52
C LYS A 167 -7.31 -6.84 -10.71
N ASP A 168 -8.30 -5.99 -10.43
CA ASP A 168 -8.17 -4.54 -10.49
C ASP A 168 -7.09 -4.03 -9.55
N VAL A 169 -6.22 -3.15 -10.07
CA VAL A 169 -5.07 -2.61 -9.34
C VAL A 169 -5.02 -1.08 -9.44
N TRP A 170 -4.72 -0.42 -8.32
CA TRP A 170 -4.18 0.93 -8.29
C TRP A 170 -2.69 0.85 -7.99
N ILE A 171 -1.87 1.44 -8.84
CA ILE A 171 -0.41 1.55 -8.59
C ILE A 171 -0.14 2.83 -7.82
N ARG A 172 0.60 2.72 -6.73
CA ARG A 172 0.99 3.84 -5.88
C ARG A 172 2.51 3.98 -5.86
N HIS A 173 2.97 5.21 -6.03
CA HIS A 173 4.39 5.52 -6.05
C HIS A 173 4.68 6.73 -5.14
N VAL A 174 5.50 6.53 -4.13
CA VAL A 174 5.95 7.62 -3.25
C VAL A 174 7.11 8.33 -3.91
N LEU A 175 6.94 9.63 -4.18
CA LEU A 175 7.93 10.46 -4.83
C LEU A 175 8.89 11.06 -3.79
N VAL A 176 10.06 10.45 -3.64
CA VAL A 176 11.14 10.92 -2.75
C VAL A 176 12.17 11.65 -3.58
N THR A 177 12.29 12.95 -3.39
CA THR A 177 13.22 13.80 -4.16
C THR A 177 14.67 13.60 -3.76
N GLY A 178 15.54 13.61 -4.77
CA GLY A 178 16.97 13.46 -4.58
C GLY A 178 17.64 14.70 -4.00
N ASN A 179 18.67 14.45 -3.19
CA ASN A 179 19.66 15.42 -2.79
C ASN A 179 21.05 14.85 -3.10
N ASP A 180 21.80 15.49 -3.99
CA ASP A 180 23.11 15.00 -4.45
C ASP A 180 24.14 14.83 -3.34
N ASN A 181 23.92 15.48 -2.21
CA ASN A 181 24.77 15.40 -1.02
C ASN A 181 24.35 14.30 -0.03
N HIS A 182 23.20 13.66 -0.23
CA HIS A 182 22.73 12.60 0.64
C HIS A 182 23.55 11.32 0.45
N GLU A 183 23.87 10.63 1.56
CA GLU A 183 24.68 9.40 1.54
C GLU A 183 24.02 8.26 0.73
N ASP A 184 22.70 8.12 0.83
CA ASP A 184 21.90 7.10 0.15
C ASP A 184 21.31 7.60 -1.18
N LYS A 185 22.14 8.10 -2.10
CA LYS A 185 21.69 8.67 -3.40
C LYS A 185 20.79 7.74 -4.22
N LEU A 186 20.91 6.44 -4.03
CA LEU A 186 20.11 5.44 -4.75
C LEU A 186 18.68 5.32 -4.20
N SER A 187 18.40 5.82 -2.99
CA SER A 187 17.07 5.71 -2.37
C SER A 187 16.02 6.63 -3.00
N PHE A 188 16.44 7.61 -3.82
CA PHE A 188 15.52 8.54 -4.44
C PHE A 188 14.70 7.87 -5.54
N SER A 189 13.40 8.15 -5.56
CA SER A 189 12.43 7.52 -6.45
C SER A 189 11.84 8.51 -7.48
N ASP A 190 12.45 9.68 -7.62
CA ASP A 190 11.94 10.76 -8.47
C ASP A 190 12.72 10.97 -9.77
N ARG A 191 13.73 10.16 -10.09
CA ARG A 191 14.53 10.32 -11.31
C ARG A 191 13.69 10.06 -12.55
N ASP A 192 13.79 10.92 -13.55
CA ASP A 192 12.99 10.83 -14.78
C ASP A 192 13.15 9.49 -15.50
N GLU A 193 14.37 8.93 -15.51
CA GLU A 193 14.65 7.62 -16.12
C GLU A 193 13.91 6.49 -15.38
N GLN A 194 13.91 6.53 -14.06
CA GLN A 194 13.21 5.52 -13.23
C GLN A 194 11.69 5.68 -13.33
N LEU A 195 11.19 6.91 -13.34
CA LEU A 195 9.76 7.16 -13.54
C LEU A 195 9.30 6.70 -14.93
N LYS A 196 10.14 6.87 -15.96
CA LYS A 196 9.85 6.36 -17.30
C LYS A 196 9.85 4.83 -17.33
N GLU A 197 10.84 4.18 -16.71
CA GLU A 197 10.89 2.73 -16.61
C GLU A 197 9.66 2.18 -15.86
N LEU A 198 9.23 2.84 -14.78
CA LEU A 198 8.00 2.51 -14.06
C LEU A 198 6.77 2.70 -14.95
N SER A 199 6.69 3.80 -15.70
CA SER A 199 5.60 4.06 -16.66
C SER A 199 5.53 2.97 -17.74
N ASP A 200 6.68 2.59 -18.30
CA ASP A 200 6.77 1.55 -19.32
C ASP A 200 6.39 0.19 -18.75
N PHE A 201 6.76 -0.13 -17.51
CA PHE A 201 6.29 -1.33 -16.81
C PHE A 201 4.78 -1.32 -16.59
N ILE A 202 4.21 -0.24 -16.07
CA ILE A 202 2.75 -0.10 -15.85
C ILE A 202 1.99 -0.29 -17.17
N ALA A 203 2.50 0.25 -18.28
CA ALA A 203 1.87 0.10 -19.59
C ALA A 203 1.84 -1.34 -20.11
N THR A 204 2.60 -2.28 -19.53
CA THR A 204 2.49 -3.72 -19.85
C THR A 204 1.33 -4.42 -19.16
N LEU A 205 0.68 -3.77 -18.18
CA LEU A 205 -0.41 -4.33 -17.37
C LEU A 205 -1.76 -3.85 -17.89
N SER A 206 -2.73 -4.75 -18.04
CA SER A 206 -4.06 -4.44 -18.56
C SER A 206 -5.10 -4.14 -17.47
N ASN A 207 -4.78 -4.44 -16.23
CA ASN A 207 -5.67 -4.40 -15.06
C ASN A 207 -5.53 -3.13 -14.20
N VAL A 208 -4.65 -2.20 -14.58
CA VAL A 208 -4.43 -0.95 -13.83
C VAL A 208 -5.59 0.02 -14.06
N LYS A 209 -6.25 0.42 -12.96
CA LYS A 209 -7.39 1.35 -12.95
C LYS A 209 -6.99 2.76 -12.53
N LYS A 210 -5.88 2.90 -11.83
CA LYS A 210 -5.39 4.18 -11.35
C LYS A 210 -3.88 4.13 -11.09
N VAL A 211 -3.22 5.26 -11.34
CA VAL A 211 -1.84 5.50 -10.92
C VAL A 211 -1.82 6.72 -10.01
N GLU A 212 -1.23 6.59 -8.83
CA GLU A 212 -1.13 7.66 -7.82
C GLU A 212 0.32 7.99 -7.53
N VAL A 213 0.66 9.28 -7.68
CA VAL A 213 1.92 9.85 -7.20
C VAL A 213 1.68 10.44 -5.82
N LEU A 214 2.34 9.88 -4.81
CA LEU A 214 2.25 10.32 -3.43
C LEU A 214 3.48 11.16 -3.08
N PRO A 215 3.34 12.48 -2.87
CA PRO A 215 4.48 13.29 -2.47
C PRO A 215 5.02 12.83 -1.12
N TYR A 216 6.34 12.63 -1.02
CA TYR A 216 7.02 12.45 0.25
C TYR A 216 6.76 13.64 1.18
N HIS A 217 6.61 13.38 2.46
CA HIS A 217 6.50 14.38 3.53
C HIS A 217 7.09 13.86 4.85
N THR A 218 7.43 14.75 5.74
CA THR A 218 8.16 14.47 6.98
C THR A 218 7.27 14.09 8.18
N LEU A 219 5.98 13.84 7.99
CA LEU A 219 5.04 13.57 9.09
C LEU A 219 5.42 12.35 9.95
N GLY A 220 6.10 11.36 9.36
CA GLY A 220 6.60 10.19 10.10
C GLY A 220 7.80 10.48 11.01
N ALA A 221 8.54 11.58 10.82
CA ALA A 221 9.80 11.83 11.54
C ALA A 221 9.63 11.86 13.07
N LEU A 222 8.48 12.34 13.58
CA LEU A 222 8.17 12.34 15.00
C LEU A 222 8.08 10.91 15.60
N GLU A 223 7.58 9.96 14.84
CA GLU A 223 7.46 8.57 15.30
C GLU A 223 8.85 7.91 15.42
N TYR A 224 9.77 8.20 14.46
CA TYR A 224 11.16 7.77 14.57
C TYR A 224 11.82 8.33 15.83
N GLN A 225 11.62 9.62 16.11
CA GLN A 225 12.15 10.25 17.31
C GLN A 225 11.61 9.57 18.59
N LYS A 226 10.31 9.31 18.68
CA LYS A 226 9.69 8.60 19.82
C LYS A 226 10.28 7.19 20.01
N MET A 227 10.59 6.50 18.92
CA MET A 227 11.19 5.18 18.94
C MET A 227 12.70 5.18 19.16
N GLY A 228 13.36 6.35 19.18
CA GLY A 228 14.81 6.47 19.29
C GLY A 228 15.56 5.96 18.05
N ILE A 229 14.92 5.98 16.88
CA ILE A 229 15.48 5.52 15.60
C ILE A 229 15.88 6.76 14.78
N PRO A 230 17.11 6.85 14.23
CA PRO A 230 17.49 7.94 13.33
C PRO A 230 16.58 7.99 12.09
N TYR A 231 16.08 9.17 11.75
CA TYR A 231 15.31 9.39 10.53
C TYR A 231 16.24 9.68 9.36
N LYS A 232 16.36 8.75 8.44
CA LYS A 232 17.34 8.81 7.34
C LYS A 232 17.10 9.93 6.33
N LEU A 233 15.87 10.44 6.26
CA LEU A 233 15.48 11.49 5.32
C LEU A 233 15.30 12.86 6.03
N GLU A 234 16.03 13.10 7.13
CA GLU A 234 15.92 14.35 7.90
C GLU A 234 16.25 15.60 7.06
N ASP A 235 17.24 15.47 6.17
CA ASP A 235 17.72 16.56 5.31
C ASP A 235 17.04 16.56 3.91
N ILE A 236 15.96 15.78 3.73
CA ILE A 236 15.26 15.69 2.45
C ILE A 236 13.96 16.50 2.51
N ASP A 237 13.87 17.50 1.66
CA ASP A 237 12.66 18.30 1.52
C ASP A 237 11.57 17.57 0.74
N PRO A 238 10.27 17.81 1.04
CA PRO A 238 9.18 17.38 0.18
C PRO A 238 9.34 17.85 -1.27
N PRO A 239 8.86 17.06 -2.25
CA PRO A 239 8.93 17.46 -3.65
C PRO A 239 8.16 18.74 -3.94
N THR A 240 8.70 19.59 -4.83
CA THR A 240 8.00 20.78 -5.28
C THR A 240 6.75 20.44 -6.10
N ALA A 241 5.79 21.36 -6.16
CA ALA A 241 4.59 21.18 -6.99
C ALA A 241 4.94 20.91 -8.46
N GLU A 242 5.96 21.58 -8.99
CA GLU A 242 6.46 21.37 -10.35
C GLU A 242 6.99 19.94 -10.52
N ARG A 243 7.77 19.43 -9.56
CA ARG A 243 8.32 18.05 -9.61
C ARG A 243 7.21 17.00 -9.55
N ILE A 244 6.20 17.23 -8.71
CA ILE A 244 5.02 16.36 -8.64
C ILE A 244 4.28 16.30 -9.98
N GLU A 245 4.01 17.46 -10.59
CA GLU A 245 3.31 17.52 -11.88
C GLU A 245 4.14 16.90 -13.01
N ASN A 246 5.48 17.07 -13.00
CA ASN A 246 6.34 16.41 -13.95
C ASN A 246 6.30 14.88 -13.79
N ALA A 247 6.39 14.37 -12.56
CA ALA A 247 6.28 12.94 -12.29
C ALA A 247 4.93 12.34 -12.73
N LYS A 248 3.82 13.05 -12.48
CA LYS A 248 2.49 12.64 -12.96
C LYS A 248 2.43 12.55 -14.49
N LYS A 249 3.05 13.50 -15.21
CA LYS A 249 3.11 13.47 -16.67
C LYS A 249 3.93 12.28 -17.18
N ILE A 250 5.11 12.02 -16.60
CA ILE A 250 5.95 10.88 -17.00
C ILE A 250 5.21 9.55 -16.74
N LEU A 251 4.53 9.43 -15.60
CA LEU A 251 3.75 8.24 -15.23
C LEU A 251 2.38 8.17 -15.92
N ARG A 252 2.02 9.14 -16.76
CA ARG A 252 0.76 9.18 -17.52
C ARG A 252 -0.48 9.02 -16.63
N VAL A 253 -0.47 9.64 -15.46
CA VAL A 253 -1.50 9.47 -14.44
C VAL A 253 -2.92 9.71 -14.98
N GLU A 254 -3.07 10.70 -15.89
CA GLU A 254 -4.38 11.05 -16.49
C GLU A 254 -4.95 9.94 -17.39
N GLU A 255 -4.12 9.04 -17.94
CA GLU A 255 -4.57 7.93 -18.79
C GLU A 255 -5.24 6.81 -17.98
N TYR A 256 -5.02 6.76 -16.68
CA TYR A 256 -5.53 5.72 -15.76
C TYR A 256 -6.62 6.24 -14.80
N ASN A 257 -6.93 7.53 -14.80
CA ASN A 257 -7.92 8.13 -13.89
C ASN A 257 -9.23 8.36 -14.65
N GLU A 258 -10.02 7.29 -14.85
CA GLU A 258 -11.40 7.40 -15.34
C GLU A 258 -12.42 7.60 -14.19
#